data_5b20ee68a0381df9b57439d871f2b59c
#
_entry.id   5b20ee68a0381df9b57439d871f2b59c
#
_cell.length_a   1.000
_cell.length_b   1.000
_cell.length_c   1.000
_cell.angle_alpha   90.00
_cell.angle_beta   90.00
_cell.angle_gamma   90.00
#
_symmetry.space_group_name_H-M   'P 1'
#
loop_
_entity.id
_entity.type
_entity.pdbx_description
1 polymer ?
#
loop_
_entity_poly.entity_id
_entity_poly.type
_entity_poly.pdbx_seq_one_letter_code
_entity_poly.pdbx_strand_id
1 'polypeptide(L)'
;MIELIDVLASDGQPAGIRKPKDAVHRDGDWHRAAHIWIMAPDGRILLQRRSLRKENNPGLWDVSTAGHLSAGESAVEAAVRETFEEIGLAIPAGALEFVTTLRESSVLNGGRYIDNEFHEIFVVRREVDLDALRLDPEEVAEVKWVRDLRPDETFVPHAEEYALLSRLRRPGAQRRA
;
A
#
# COMPACT_ATOMS: atom_id res chain seq x y z
N MET A 1 12.67 5.26 -17.18
CA MET A 1 12.53 3.82 -17.56
C MET A 1 11.04 3.51 -17.49
N ILE A 2 10.46 2.72 -18.41
CA ILE A 2 9.04 2.39 -18.36
C ILE A 2 8.86 1.28 -17.31
N GLU A 3 8.01 1.52 -16.32
CA GLU A 3 7.62 0.52 -15.32
C GLU A 3 6.73 -0.54 -15.99
N LEU A 4 7.16 -1.81 -15.94
CA LEU A 4 6.41 -2.95 -16.42
C LEU A 4 5.80 -3.69 -15.22
N ILE A 5 4.55 -4.13 -15.36
CA ILE A 5 3.79 -4.85 -14.35
C ILE A 5 3.37 -6.21 -14.89
N ASP A 6 3.47 -7.26 -14.09
CA ASP A 6 2.93 -8.59 -14.41
C ASP A 6 1.39 -8.55 -14.30
N VAL A 7 0.72 -8.93 -15.41
CA VAL A 7 -0.74 -9.02 -15.47
C VAL A 7 -1.20 -10.35 -14.88
N LEU A 8 -2.28 -10.29 -14.11
CA LEU A 8 -2.95 -11.45 -13.53
C LEU A 8 -4.33 -11.67 -14.16
N ALA A 9 -4.82 -12.90 -14.05
CA ALA A 9 -6.22 -13.19 -14.24
C ALA A 9 -7.05 -12.73 -13.02
N SER A 10 -8.36 -12.66 -13.15
CA SER A 10 -9.26 -12.19 -12.08
C SER A 10 -9.28 -13.10 -10.83
N ASP A 11 -8.72 -14.29 -10.91
CA ASP A 11 -8.53 -15.22 -9.79
C ASP A 11 -7.13 -15.12 -9.14
N GLY A 12 -6.30 -14.15 -9.61
CA GLY A 12 -4.95 -13.90 -9.11
C GLY A 12 -3.86 -14.77 -9.74
N GLN A 13 -4.20 -15.65 -10.69
CA GLN A 13 -3.19 -16.46 -11.38
C GLN A 13 -2.41 -15.61 -12.41
N PRO A 14 -1.09 -15.84 -12.58
CA PRO A 14 -0.31 -15.14 -13.60
C PRO A 14 -0.87 -15.36 -15.00
N ALA A 15 -1.13 -14.28 -15.74
CA ALA A 15 -1.55 -14.35 -17.15
C ALA A 15 -0.38 -14.58 -18.12
N GLY A 16 0.86 -14.52 -17.64
CA GLY A 16 2.07 -14.65 -18.48
C GLY A 16 2.32 -13.42 -19.36
N ILE A 17 1.68 -12.30 -19.05
CA ILE A 17 1.75 -11.06 -19.82
C ILE A 17 2.36 -9.97 -18.94
N ARG A 18 3.17 -9.10 -19.55
CA ARG A 18 3.72 -7.88 -18.93
C ARG A 18 3.30 -6.68 -19.74
N LYS A 19 2.82 -5.65 -19.06
CA LYS A 19 2.40 -4.39 -19.69
C LYS A 19 3.01 -3.19 -18.98
N PRO A 20 3.18 -2.07 -19.69
CA PRO A 20 3.41 -0.78 -19.03
C PRO A 20 2.30 -0.46 -18.05
N LYS A 21 2.65 0.14 -16.89
CA LYS A 21 1.70 0.54 -15.83
C LYS A 21 0.48 1.28 -16.37
N ASP A 22 0.69 2.27 -17.23
CA ASP A 22 -0.41 3.05 -17.82
C ASP A 22 -1.38 2.18 -18.65
N ALA A 23 -0.85 1.17 -19.35
CA ALA A 23 -1.67 0.25 -20.12
C ALA A 23 -2.48 -0.69 -19.22
N VAL A 24 -1.90 -1.15 -18.10
CA VAL A 24 -2.58 -2.00 -17.10
C VAL A 24 -3.83 -1.29 -16.57
N HIS A 25 -3.70 -0.03 -16.13
CA HIS A 25 -4.83 0.73 -15.59
C HIS A 25 -5.83 1.20 -16.64
N ARG A 26 -5.37 1.52 -17.87
CA ARG A 26 -6.28 1.85 -18.98
C ARG A 26 -7.14 0.66 -19.39
N ASP A 27 -6.53 -0.53 -19.44
CA ASP A 27 -7.17 -1.76 -19.91
C ASP A 27 -7.93 -2.48 -18.78
N GLY A 28 -7.71 -2.09 -17.52
CA GLY A 28 -8.32 -2.70 -16.33
C GLY A 28 -7.79 -4.08 -16.02
N ASP A 29 -6.51 -4.33 -16.30
CA ASP A 29 -5.89 -5.61 -16.00
C ASP A 29 -5.67 -5.78 -14.49
N TRP A 30 -5.88 -7.00 -14.00
CA TRP A 30 -5.56 -7.36 -12.61
C TRP A 30 -4.05 -7.41 -12.41
N HIS A 31 -3.58 -6.85 -11.30
CA HIS A 31 -2.16 -6.81 -10.94
C HIS A 31 -2.00 -6.77 -9.42
N ARG A 32 -0.76 -6.69 -8.91
CA ARG A 32 -0.49 -6.68 -7.47
C ARG A 32 0.10 -5.36 -7.02
N ALA A 33 -0.30 -4.98 -5.80
CA ALA A 33 0.33 -3.91 -5.05
C ALA A 33 0.73 -4.41 -3.65
N ALA A 34 1.80 -3.90 -3.10
CA ALA A 34 2.18 -4.11 -1.70
C ALA A 34 1.67 -2.94 -0.87
N HIS A 35 0.93 -3.22 0.20
CA HIS A 35 0.46 -2.25 1.18
C HIS A 35 1.14 -2.51 2.52
N ILE A 36 1.83 -1.53 3.04
CA ILE A 36 2.63 -1.64 4.25
C ILE A 36 2.03 -0.75 5.34
N TRP A 37 1.72 -1.35 6.48
CA TRP A 37 1.28 -0.68 7.67
C TRP A 37 2.37 -0.67 8.73
N ILE A 38 2.84 0.51 9.09
CA ILE A 38 3.83 0.69 10.15
C ILE A 38 3.08 0.98 11.45
N MET A 39 3.26 0.12 12.44
CA MET A 39 2.59 0.18 13.73
C MET A 39 3.62 0.36 14.84
N ALA A 40 3.47 1.42 15.64
CA ALA A 40 4.29 1.62 16.81
C ALA A 40 3.94 0.59 17.92
N PRO A 41 4.87 0.30 18.85
CA PRO A 41 4.62 -0.63 19.97
C PRO A 41 3.44 -0.24 20.85
N ASP A 42 3.10 1.04 20.92
CA ASP A 42 1.96 1.58 21.68
C ASP A 42 0.63 1.53 20.91
N GLY A 43 0.63 0.96 19.70
CA GLY A 43 -0.56 0.76 18.87
C GLY A 43 -0.92 1.95 17.97
N ARG A 44 -0.10 3.00 17.90
CA ARG A 44 -0.26 4.03 16.87
C ARG A 44 0.05 3.45 15.50
N ILE A 45 -0.61 3.99 14.48
CA ILE A 45 -0.40 3.64 13.07
C ILE A 45 0.17 4.86 12.36
N LEU A 46 1.20 4.65 11.54
CA LEU A 46 1.70 5.66 10.64
C LEU A 46 0.77 5.76 9.42
N LEU A 47 0.32 6.96 9.11
CA LEU A 47 -0.39 7.26 7.86
C LEU A 47 0.46 8.17 6.99
N GLN A 48 0.36 8.01 5.68
CA GLN A 48 0.84 9.00 4.73
C GLN A 48 -0.31 9.82 4.14
N ARG A 49 -0.03 11.05 3.77
CA ARG A 49 -0.90 11.86 2.94
C ARG A 49 -0.33 11.91 1.53
N ARG A 50 -1.13 11.46 0.57
CA ARG A 50 -0.74 11.43 -0.83
C ARG A 50 -0.39 12.82 -1.34
N SER A 51 0.64 12.92 -2.14
CA SER A 51 1.01 14.18 -2.80
C SER A 51 -0.16 14.72 -3.65
N LEU A 52 -0.29 16.03 -3.73
CA LEU A 52 -1.24 16.68 -4.65
C LEU A 52 -0.87 16.47 -6.13
N ARG A 53 0.33 15.92 -6.40
CA ARG A 53 0.81 15.60 -7.74
C ARG A 53 0.38 14.21 -8.22
N LYS A 54 -0.13 13.38 -7.32
CA LYS A 54 -0.65 12.05 -7.69
C LYS A 54 -1.88 12.18 -8.58
N GLU A 55 -1.95 11.37 -9.61
CA GLU A 55 -3.08 11.32 -10.53
C GLU A 55 -4.37 10.87 -9.84
N ASN A 56 -4.23 9.90 -8.92
CA ASN A 56 -5.35 9.28 -8.22
C ASN A 56 -5.33 9.65 -6.74
N ASN A 57 -6.50 9.99 -6.20
CA ASN A 57 -6.71 10.30 -4.78
C ASN A 57 -5.70 11.33 -4.22
N PRO A 58 -5.41 12.47 -4.92
CA PRO A 58 -4.44 13.45 -4.43
C PRO A 58 -4.89 14.07 -3.11
N GLY A 59 -3.95 14.19 -2.18
CA GLY A 59 -4.16 14.83 -0.89
C GLY A 59 -4.96 14.02 0.14
N LEU A 60 -5.40 12.79 -0.19
CA LEU A 60 -6.06 11.91 0.76
C LEU A 60 -5.04 11.21 1.67
N TRP A 61 -5.50 10.83 2.87
CA TRP A 61 -4.76 9.96 3.78
C TRP A 61 -4.83 8.52 3.31
N ASP A 62 -3.73 7.80 3.47
CA ASP A 62 -3.56 6.45 2.96
C ASP A 62 -2.77 5.58 3.94
N VAL A 63 -2.55 4.32 3.59
CA VAL A 63 -1.68 3.38 4.28
C VAL A 63 -0.28 3.98 4.51
N SER A 64 0.57 3.36 5.31
CA SER A 64 1.88 3.96 5.61
C SER A 64 2.75 4.13 4.37
N THR A 65 2.83 3.10 3.51
CA THR A 65 3.42 3.14 2.16
C THR A 65 2.75 2.10 1.28
N ALA A 66 2.67 2.34 -0.03
CA ALA A 66 2.08 1.39 -0.98
C ALA A 66 2.60 1.59 -2.39
N GLY A 67 2.80 0.50 -3.10
CA GLY A 67 3.15 0.58 -4.51
C GLY A 67 3.00 -0.73 -5.27
N HIS A 68 3.02 -0.62 -6.59
CA HIS A 68 2.88 -1.76 -7.48
C HIS A 68 4.11 -2.67 -7.44
N LEU A 69 3.89 -3.94 -7.69
CA LEU A 69 4.99 -4.87 -7.94
C LEU A 69 5.47 -4.70 -9.38
N SER A 70 6.74 -4.39 -9.55
CA SER A 70 7.39 -4.44 -10.86
C SER A 70 7.39 -5.86 -11.41
N ALA A 71 7.45 -6.00 -12.73
CA ALA A 71 7.42 -7.31 -13.38
C ALA A 71 8.53 -8.24 -12.90
N GLY A 72 8.17 -9.38 -12.33
CA GLY A 72 9.07 -10.36 -11.73
C GLY A 72 9.47 -10.07 -10.29
N GLU A 73 9.01 -8.96 -9.69
CA GLU A 73 9.28 -8.59 -8.30
C GLU A 73 8.37 -9.37 -7.34
N SER A 74 8.90 -9.79 -6.22
CA SER A 74 8.09 -10.35 -5.12
C SER A 74 7.44 -9.22 -4.31
N ALA A 75 6.34 -9.53 -3.61
CA ALA A 75 5.66 -8.55 -2.77
C ALA A 75 6.54 -8.02 -1.61
N VAL A 76 7.44 -8.85 -1.10
CA VAL A 76 8.40 -8.43 -0.05
C VAL A 76 9.43 -7.46 -0.61
N GLU A 77 9.95 -7.70 -1.81
CA GLU A 77 10.90 -6.79 -2.48
C GLU A 77 10.22 -5.45 -2.76
N ALA A 78 9.00 -5.47 -3.33
CA ALA A 78 8.22 -4.25 -3.57
C ALA A 78 7.97 -3.48 -2.27
N ALA A 79 7.55 -4.16 -1.19
CA ALA A 79 7.30 -3.53 0.10
C ALA A 79 8.55 -2.82 0.68
N VAL A 80 9.72 -3.45 0.57
CA VAL A 80 10.99 -2.85 1.01
C VAL A 80 11.34 -1.65 0.14
N ARG A 81 11.25 -1.78 -1.18
CA ARG A 81 11.58 -0.72 -2.15
C ARG A 81 10.66 0.48 -1.98
N GLU A 82 9.34 0.28 -2.00
CA GLU A 82 8.35 1.36 -1.90
C GLU A 82 8.46 2.11 -0.57
N THR A 83 8.68 1.40 0.55
CA THR A 83 8.88 2.05 1.84
C THR A 83 10.13 2.95 1.84
N PHE A 84 11.19 2.53 1.16
CA PHE A 84 12.39 3.36 1.05
C PHE A 84 12.21 4.52 0.06
N GLU A 85 11.57 4.28 -1.08
CA GLU A 85 11.34 5.31 -2.12
C GLU A 85 10.41 6.40 -1.62
N GLU A 86 9.26 6.04 -1.02
CA GLU A 86 8.24 7.00 -0.61
C GLU A 86 8.61 7.81 0.65
N ILE A 87 9.19 7.16 1.67
CA ILE A 87 9.43 7.81 2.98
C ILE A 87 10.89 7.72 3.47
N GLY A 88 11.81 7.16 2.68
CA GLY A 88 13.22 7.04 3.03
C GLY A 88 13.53 6.07 4.16
N LEU A 89 12.57 5.20 4.54
CA LEU A 89 12.72 4.27 5.65
C LEU A 89 13.25 2.92 5.16
N ALA A 90 14.47 2.59 5.55
CA ALA A 90 15.03 1.25 5.30
C ALA A 90 14.43 0.23 6.29
N ILE A 91 13.79 -0.80 5.76
CA ILE A 91 13.28 -1.93 6.53
C ILE A 91 13.90 -3.23 6.02
N PRO A 92 14.37 -4.13 6.91
CA PRO A 92 14.80 -5.45 6.48
C PRO A 92 13.58 -6.30 6.09
N ALA A 93 13.72 -7.14 5.07
CA ALA A 93 12.65 -8.03 4.61
C ALA A 93 12.04 -8.88 5.74
N GLY A 94 12.86 -9.33 6.69
CA GLY A 94 12.42 -10.12 7.85
C GLY A 94 11.58 -9.34 8.87
N ALA A 95 11.44 -8.01 8.76
CA ALA A 95 10.56 -7.22 9.61
C ALA A 95 9.13 -7.10 9.06
N LEU A 96 8.90 -7.55 7.82
CA LEU A 96 7.59 -7.56 7.18
C LEU A 96 6.80 -8.80 7.64
N GLU A 97 5.71 -8.57 8.34
CA GLU A 97 4.73 -9.60 8.69
C GLU A 97 3.63 -9.61 7.63
N PHE A 98 3.61 -10.63 6.77
CA PHE A 98 2.50 -10.81 5.82
C PHE A 98 1.21 -11.13 6.58
N VAL A 99 0.15 -10.43 6.26
CA VAL A 99 -1.16 -10.58 6.92
C VAL A 99 -2.13 -11.34 6.05
N THR A 100 -2.38 -10.85 4.85
CA THR A 100 -3.34 -11.44 3.89
C THR A 100 -3.21 -10.75 2.54
N THR A 101 -3.88 -11.29 1.53
CA THR A 101 -4.14 -10.62 0.26
C THR A 101 -5.60 -10.19 0.21
N LEU A 102 -5.86 -8.92 -0.07
CA LEU A 102 -7.20 -8.40 -0.35
C LEU A 102 -7.35 -8.13 -1.84
N ARG A 103 -8.56 -8.27 -2.34
CA ARG A 103 -8.89 -7.96 -3.73
C ARG A 103 -9.75 -6.71 -3.77
N GLU A 104 -9.26 -5.69 -4.45
CA GLU A 104 -9.98 -4.43 -4.60
C GLU A 104 -10.15 -4.06 -6.08
N SER A 105 -11.22 -3.35 -6.40
CA SER A 105 -11.48 -2.85 -7.74
C SER A 105 -12.10 -1.46 -7.64
N SER A 106 -11.52 -0.50 -8.33
CA SER A 106 -12.04 0.86 -8.40
C SER A 106 -11.96 1.43 -9.82
N VAL A 107 -12.85 2.37 -10.10
CA VAL A 107 -12.86 3.08 -11.38
C VAL A 107 -12.76 4.58 -11.09
N LEU A 108 -11.66 5.17 -11.49
CA LEU A 108 -11.29 6.53 -11.16
C LEU A 108 -11.24 7.42 -12.43
N ASN A 109 -11.14 8.73 -12.22
CA ASN A 109 -10.92 9.72 -13.29
C ASN A 109 -11.93 9.62 -14.45
N GLY A 110 -13.21 9.37 -14.12
CA GLY A 110 -14.28 9.25 -15.12
C GLY A 110 -14.13 8.03 -16.04
N GLY A 111 -13.58 6.92 -15.52
CA GLY A 111 -13.43 5.67 -16.25
C GLY A 111 -12.11 5.53 -17.01
N ARG A 112 -11.20 6.49 -16.89
CA ARG A 112 -9.90 6.45 -17.58
C ARG A 112 -8.83 5.67 -16.83
N TYR A 113 -9.08 5.40 -15.54
CA TYR A 113 -8.18 4.65 -14.67
C TYR A 113 -8.99 3.57 -13.96
N ILE A 114 -8.71 2.33 -14.31
CA ILE A 114 -9.35 1.15 -13.71
C ILE A 114 -8.29 0.46 -12.87
N ASP A 115 -8.54 0.41 -11.57
CA ASP A 115 -7.62 -0.11 -10.59
C ASP A 115 -8.14 -1.44 -10.07
N ASN A 116 -7.65 -2.51 -10.67
CA ASN A 116 -7.97 -3.89 -10.30
C ASN A 116 -6.76 -4.52 -9.62
N GLU A 117 -6.74 -4.55 -8.29
CA GLU A 117 -5.56 -4.93 -7.54
C GLU A 117 -5.79 -6.10 -6.57
N PHE A 118 -4.74 -6.86 -6.39
CA PHE A 118 -4.52 -7.72 -5.25
C PHE A 118 -3.53 -7.04 -4.31
N HIS A 119 -4.01 -6.52 -3.18
CA HIS A 119 -3.20 -5.88 -2.16
C HIS A 119 -2.57 -6.93 -1.27
N GLU A 120 -1.25 -7.07 -1.35
CA GLU A 120 -0.43 -7.88 -0.44
C GLU A 120 -0.17 -7.05 0.83
N ILE A 121 -0.92 -7.35 1.89
CA ILE A 121 -0.91 -6.54 3.12
C ILE A 121 0.20 -7.00 4.05
N PHE A 122 1.06 -6.07 4.42
CA PHE A 122 2.15 -6.27 5.38
C PHE A 122 2.01 -5.35 6.59
N VAL A 123 2.47 -5.84 7.73
CA VAL A 123 2.65 -5.03 8.95
C VAL A 123 4.12 -5.00 9.34
N VAL A 124 4.62 -3.82 9.69
CA VAL A 124 5.94 -3.61 10.30
C VAL A 124 5.74 -3.02 11.68
N ARG A 125 6.24 -3.71 12.72
CA ARG A 125 6.12 -3.26 14.11
C ARG A 125 7.39 -2.54 14.55
N ARG A 126 7.38 -1.21 14.47
CA ARG A 126 8.49 -0.38 14.95
C ARG A 126 8.06 1.05 15.21
N GLU A 127 8.73 1.70 16.14
CA GLU A 127 8.70 3.16 16.28
C GLU A 127 9.54 3.80 15.17
N VAL A 128 9.04 4.88 14.61
CA VAL A 128 9.73 5.67 13.58
C VAL A 128 9.74 7.13 14.04
N ASP A 129 10.92 7.73 14.00
CA ASP A 129 11.07 9.18 14.17
C ASP A 129 10.67 9.87 12.85
N LEU A 130 9.58 10.65 12.88
CA LEU A 130 9.06 11.30 11.68
C LEU A 130 10.02 12.34 11.12
N ASP A 131 10.83 12.99 11.97
CA ASP A 131 11.79 14.02 11.57
C ASP A 131 13.01 13.40 10.85
N ALA A 132 13.24 12.11 11.02
CA ALA A 132 14.29 11.36 10.35
C ALA A 132 13.88 10.83 8.97
N LEU A 133 12.60 10.89 8.62
CA LEU A 133 12.09 10.42 7.33
C LEU A 133 12.43 11.38 6.20
N ARG A 134 12.58 10.84 5.01
CA ARG A 134 12.81 11.58 3.77
C ARG A 134 11.70 11.26 2.79
N LEU A 135 10.69 12.11 2.78
CA LEU A 135 9.53 11.95 1.93
C LEU A 135 9.86 12.30 0.47
N ASP A 136 9.43 11.46 -0.46
CA ASP A 136 9.42 11.84 -1.88
C ASP A 136 8.24 12.80 -2.13
N PRO A 137 8.47 14.05 -2.50
CA PRO A 137 7.40 15.03 -2.70
C PRO A 137 6.49 14.74 -3.90
N GLU A 138 6.89 13.85 -4.82
CA GLU A 138 6.02 13.38 -5.90
C GLU A 138 4.98 12.39 -5.39
N GLU A 139 5.33 11.62 -4.33
CA GLU A 139 4.50 10.54 -3.79
C GLU A 139 3.77 10.96 -2.50
N VAL A 140 4.50 11.54 -1.54
CA VAL A 140 4.05 11.78 -0.16
C VAL A 140 4.18 13.25 0.22
N ALA A 141 3.07 13.87 0.63
CA ALA A 141 3.06 15.25 1.11
C ALA A 141 3.37 15.35 2.61
N GLU A 142 2.97 14.35 3.39
CA GLU A 142 3.02 14.43 4.85
C GLU A 142 2.84 13.03 5.44
N VAL A 143 3.36 12.80 6.65
CA VAL A 143 3.12 11.60 7.45
C VAL A 143 2.70 11.96 8.85
N LYS A 144 1.88 11.11 9.49
CA LYS A 144 1.49 11.30 10.90
C LYS A 144 1.24 9.98 11.61
N TRP A 145 1.46 9.97 12.92
CA TRP A 145 0.98 8.91 13.80
C TRP A 145 -0.47 9.15 14.21
N VAL A 146 -1.31 8.13 14.11
CA VAL A 146 -2.70 8.16 14.61
C VAL A 146 -2.93 7.04 15.61
N ARG A 147 -3.68 7.36 16.67
CA ARG A 147 -4.09 6.37 17.68
C ARG A 147 -5.42 5.71 17.30
N ASP A 148 -6.34 6.48 16.78
CA ASP A 148 -7.66 6.02 16.32
C ASP A 148 -7.76 6.20 14.80
N LEU A 149 -7.76 5.07 14.11
CA LEU A 149 -8.01 5.06 12.68
C LEU A 149 -9.52 5.16 12.45
N ARG A 150 -9.98 6.30 11.99
CA ARG A 150 -11.39 6.60 11.67
C ARG A 150 -11.47 7.15 10.25
N PRO A 151 -11.47 6.26 9.24
CA PRO A 151 -11.54 6.70 7.86
C PRO A 151 -12.85 7.44 7.57
N ASP A 152 -12.72 8.53 6.85
CA ASP A 152 -13.81 9.38 6.35
C ASP A 152 -13.51 9.74 4.88
N GLU A 153 -14.20 10.72 4.32
CA GLU A 153 -14.01 11.19 2.94
C GLU A 153 -12.61 11.76 2.66
N THR A 154 -11.78 11.98 3.68
CA THR A 154 -10.39 12.42 3.51
C THR A 154 -9.39 11.26 3.39
N PHE A 155 -9.90 10.03 3.35
CA PHE A 155 -9.08 8.82 3.20
C PHE A 155 -9.32 8.14 1.86
N VAL A 156 -8.29 7.47 1.34
CA VAL A 156 -8.46 6.51 0.24
C VAL A 156 -9.40 5.39 0.71
N PRO A 157 -10.37 4.94 -0.10
CA PRO A 157 -11.48 4.09 0.39
C PRO A 157 -11.12 2.60 0.51
N HIS A 158 -10.11 2.23 1.31
CA HIS A 158 -9.71 0.86 1.61
C HIS A 158 -10.50 0.25 2.79
N ALA A 159 -11.82 0.14 2.66
CA ALA A 159 -12.70 -0.20 3.78
C ALA A 159 -12.39 -1.55 4.44
N GLU A 160 -12.10 -2.60 3.65
CA GLU A 160 -11.78 -3.94 4.17
C GLU A 160 -10.44 -3.93 4.91
N GLU A 161 -9.46 -3.20 4.40
CA GLU A 161 -8.13 -3.08 4.97
C GLU A 161 -8.16 -2.34 6.31
N TYR A 162 -8.90 -1.23 6.41
CA TYR A 162 -9.09 -0.52 7.67
C TYR A 162 -9.81 -1.37 8.72
N ALA A 163 -10.79 -2.17 8.31
CA ALA A 163 -11.46 -3.11 9.21
C ALA A 163 -10.50 -4.22 9.71
N LEU A 164 -9.62 -4.72 8.84
CA LEU A 164 -8.58 -5.68 9.19
C LEU A 164 -7.63 -5.11 10.26
N LEU A 165 -7.11 -3.91 10.06
CA LEU A 165 -6.21 -3.25 11.00
C LEU A 165 -6.82 -3.00 12.37
N SER A 166 -8.10 -2.65 12.42
CA SER A 166 -8.82 -2.46 13.68
C SER A 166 -8.83 -3.73 14.52
N ARG A 167 -8.77 -4.92 13.88
CA ARG A 167 -8.68 -6.22 14.57
C ARG A 167 -7.25 -6.51 15.04
N LEU A 168 -6.24 -6.19 14.22
CA LEU A 168 -4.83 -6.45 14.52
C LEU A 168 -4.29 -5.58 15.68
N ARG A 169 -4.90 -4.42 15.92
CA ARG A 169 -4.52 -3.47 16.98
C ARG A 169 -4.98 -3.88 18.38
N ARG A 170 -5.90 -4.83 18.52
CA ARG A 170 -6.39 -5.23 19.85
C ARG A 170 -5.28 -5.95 20.61
N PRO A 171 -4.88 -5.49 21.82
CA PRO A 171 -3.98 -6.24 22.68
C PRO A 171 -4.66 -7.57 23.03
N GLY A 172 -4.05 -8.70 22.64
CA GLY A 172 -4.54 -10.04 22.97
C GLY A 172 -4.93 -10.91 21.79
N ALA A 173 -4.82 -10.47 20.54
CA ALA A 173 -4.95 -11.32 19.36
C ALA A 173 -3.65 -12.13 19.14
N GLN A 174 -3.16 -12.82 20.19
CA GLN A 174 -2.16 -13.87 20.02
C GLN A 174 -2.81 -15.00 19.22
N ARG A 175 -2.16 -15.38 18.12
CA ARG A 175 -2.52 -16.55 17.33
C ARG A 175 -2.70 -17.75 18.28
N ARG A 176 -3.91 -18.27 18.39
CA ARG A 176 -4.06 -19.65 18.84
C ARG A 176 -3.52 -20.52 17.70
N ALA A 177 -2.44 -21.22 18.01
CA ALA A 177 -1.82 -22.22 17.16
C ALA A 177 -2.81 -23.36 16.83
#